data_9fb1cd9a76b28590c8685c4053f2863b
#
_entry.id   9fb1cd9a76b28590c8685c4053f2863b
#
_cell.length_a   1.000
_cell.length_b   1.000
_cell.length_c   1.000
_cell.angle_alpha   90.00
_cell.angle_beta   90.00
_cell.angle_gamma   90.00
#
_symmetry.space_group_name_H-M   'P 1'
#
loop_
_entity.id
_entity.type
_entity.pdbx_description
1 polymer ?
#
loop_
_entity_poly.entity_id
_entity_poly.type
_entity_poly.pdbx_seq_one_letter_code
_entity_poly.pdbx_strand_id
1 'polypeptide(L)'
;EDIIATINVPPADNSAMDGYAFCYADALKNNFQLPLSQRIPAGVAPKALNPETVARIFTGAEIPAGADTVTMQENCTEEGGVVTIGGSVTAGANIRRQGQDIQSGQTILNAGTKLRAQEMGLLSSIGIKTVEVYQPLKIALFSTGDELVEPGDTLQPGQIYNSNRATLIGLIHSLGMSPVDLG
;
A
#
# COMPACT_ATOMS: atom_id res chain seq x y z
N GLU A 1 12.00 2.59 -17.38
CA GLU A 1 12.72 3.54 -16.51
C GLU A 1 12.48 3.24 -15.04
N ASP A 2 13.27 3.85 -14.14
CA ASP A 2 13.09 3.73 -12.70
C ASP A 2 11.85 4.50 -12.27
N ILE A 3 11.17 4.00 -11.25
CA ILE A 3 10.00 4.65 -10.66
C ILE A 3 10.44 5.38 -9.38
N ILE A 4 10.23 6.69 -9.38
CA ILE A 4 10.59 7.57 -8.27
C ILE A 4 9.30 8.06 -7.59
N ALA A 5 9.24 7.99 -6.27
CA ALA A 5 8.12 8.51 -5.50
C ALA A 5 8.04 10.04 -5.63
N THR A 6 6.86 10.54 -5.95
CA THR A 6 6.58 11.99 -6.02
C THR A 6 5.94 12.53 -4.76
N ILE A 7 5.52 11.65 -3.85
CA ILE A 7 4.87 11.99 -2.59
C ILE A 7 5.53 11.22 -1.44
N ASN A 8 5.35 11.72 -0.23
CA ASN A 8 5.65 10.98 1.00
C ASN A 8 4.53 9.99 1.33
N VAL A 9 4.88 8.87 1.98
CA VAL A 9 3.90 7.93 2.57
C VAL A 9 4.30 7.67 4.03
N PRO A 10 3.46 8.03 5.00
CA PRO A 10 2.25 8.83 4.85
C PRO A 10 2.54 10.27 4.40
N PRO A 11 1.54 10.99 3.81
CA PRO A 11 1.74 12.34 3.27
C PRO A 11 1.90 13.42 4.35
N ALA A 12 1.46 13.15 5.58
CA ALA A 12 1.62 14.01 6.76
C ALA A 12 1.74 13.13 8.00
N ASP A 13 2.17 13.70 9.13
CA ASP A 13 2.12 13.02 10.41
C ASP A 13 0.68 12.59 10.71
N ASN A 14 0.47 11.32 11.05
CA ASN A 14 -0.86 10.79 11.32
C ASN A 14 -0.90 9.92 12.57
N SER A 15 -2.10 9.71 13.11
CA SER A 15 -2.30 8.90 14.29
C SER A 15 -2.15 7.42 13.97
N ALA A 16 -1.36 6.72 14.76
CA ALA A 16 -1.24 5.26 14.71
C ALA A 16 -2.40 4.54 15.41
N MET A 17 -3.19 5.25 16.22
CA MET A 17 -4.22 4.68 17.10
C MET A 17 -5.50 5.51 17.09
N ASP A 18 -6.61 4.89 17.45
CA ASP A 18 -7.82 5.59 17.86
C ASP A 18 -7.60 6.13 19.27
N GLY A 19 -7.73 7.45 19.43
CA GLY A 19 -7.36 8.03 20.71
C GLY A 19 -7.56 9.54 20.79
N TYR A 20 -6.66 10.18 21.49
CA TYR A 20 -6.69 11.61 21.73
C TYR A 20 -5.32 12.22 21.43
N ALA A 21 -5.32 13.28 20.59
CA ALA A 21 -4.13 14.05 20.22
C ALA A 21 -4.05 15.32 21.08
N PHE A 22 -2.87 15.63 21.59
CA PHE A 22 -2.64 16.77 22.47
C PHE A 22 -1.17 17.24 22.45
N CYS A 23 -0.89 18.41 23.00
CA CYS A 23 0.46 18.84 23.30
C CYS A 23 0.89 18.24 24.65
N TYR A 24 2.00 17.48 24.65
CA TYR A 24 2.48 16.81 25.87
C TYR A 24 2.78 17.78 27.00
N ALA A 25 3.38 18.92 26.69
CA ALA A 25 3.70 19.95 27.68
C ALA A 25 2.44 20.54 28.33
N ASP A 26 1.39 20.76 27.54
CA ASP A 26 0.10 21.26 28.07
C ASP A 26 -0.57 20.19 28.95
N ALA A 27 -0.52 18.93 28.55
CA ALA A 27 -1.07 17.84 29.36
C ALA A 27 -0.35 17.71 30.71
N LEU A 28 0.97 17.80 30.70
CA LEU A 28 1.77 17.77 31.94
C LEU A 28 1.43 18.92 32.87
N LYS A 29 1.29 20.13 32.34
CA LYS A 29 0.93 21.34 33.08
C LYS A 29 -0.47 21.25 33.72
N ASN A 30 -1.41 20.57 33.05
CA ASN A 30 -2.78 20.42 33.48
C ASN A 30 -3.08 19.05 34.14
N ASN A 31 -2.06 18.39 34.69
CA ASN A 31 -2.16 17.07 35.33
C ASN A 31 -2.89 16.01 34.46
N PHE A 32 -2.67 16.08 33.14
CA PHE A 32 -3.29 15.18 32.15
C PHE A 32 -4.82 15.23 32.10
N GLN A 33 -5.41 16.40 32.43
CA GLN A 33 -6.83 16.69 32.29
C GLN A 33 -7.02 17.88 31.35
N LEU A 34 -7.61 17.64 30.20
CA LEU A 34 -7.75 18.65 29.15
C LEU A 34 -9.17 18.67 28.58
N PRO A 35 -9.74 19.85 28.29
CA PRO A 35 -11.03 19.98 27.66
C PRO A 35 -10.95 19.47 26.20
N LEU A 36 -11.98 18.73 25.75
CA LEU A 36 -12.13 18.26 24.37
C LEU A 36 -12.53 19.43 23.48
N SER A 37 -11.72 19.72 22.45
CA SER A 37 -11.96 20.89 21.56
C SER A 37 -12.47 20.50 20.18
N GLN A 38 -12.10 19.32 19.65
CA GLN A 38 -12.49 18.87 18.33
C GLN A 38 -12.42 17.36 18.18
N ARG A 39 -13.06 16.87 17.08
CA ARG A 39 -13.00 15.47 16.63
C ARG A 39 -12.47 15.44 15.20
N ILE A 40 -11.45 14.61 14.95
CA ILE A 40 -10.70 14.54 13.69
C ILE A 40 -10.82 13.12 13.11
N PRO A 41 -11.81 12.86 12.23
CA PRO A 41 -11.89 11.59 11.52
C PRO A 41 -10.82 11.52 10.42
N ALA A 42 -10.45 10.30 10.02
CA ALA A 42 -9.56 10.09 8.89
C ALA A 42 -10.15 10.69 7.59
N GLY A 43 -9.27 11.25 6.75
CA GLY A 43 -9.67 11.88 5.49
C GLY A 43 -10.19 13.32 5.61
N VAL A 44 -10.15 13.90 6.80
CA VAL A 44 -10.52 15.31 7.04
C VAL A 44 -9.29 16.08 7.51
N ALA A 45 -9.00 17.21 6.87
CA ALA A 45 -7.93 18.10 7.33
C ALA A 45 -8.29 18.71 8.70
N PRO A 46 -7.42 18.53 9.71
CA PRO A 46 -7.70 19.06 11.05
C PRO A 46 -7.53 20.58 11.10
N LYS A 47 -8.26 21.21 12.02
CA LYS A 47 -7.93 22.57 12.47
C LYS A 47 -6.77 22.50 13.45
N ALA A 48 -6.00 23.59 13.59
CA ALA A 48 -5.00 23.68 14.63
C ALA A 48 -5.63 23.40 16.01
N LEU A 49 -4.91 22.67 16.85
CA LEU A 49 -5.33 22.40 18.22
C LEU A 49 -5.28 23.69 19.03
N ASN A 50 -6.34 24.00 19.75
CA ASN A 50 -6.32 25.11 20.70
C ASN A 50 -5.35 24.77 21.84
N PRO A 51 -4.58 25.74 22.36
CA PRO A 51 -3.72 25.51 23.50
C PRO A 51 -4.48 24.93 24.70
N GLU A 52 -3.83 24.07 25.46
CA GLU A 52 -4.37 23.43 26.67
C GLU A 52 -5.67 22.61 26.40
N THR A 53 -5.85 22.10 25.18
CA THR A 53 -6.98 21.23 24.83
C THR A 53 -6.52 19.90 24.25
N VAL A 54 -7.48 19.00 24.07
CA VAL A 54 -7.27 17.69 23.43
C VAL A 54 -8.23 17.52 22.25
N ALA A 55 -7.81 16.81 21.23
CA ALA A 55 -8.64 16.42 20.09
C ALA A 55 -8.89 14.92 20.08
N ARG A 56 -10.15 14.48 19.93
CA ARG A 56 -10.48 13.08 19.61
C ARG A 56 -10.00 12.78 18.18
N ILE A 57 -9.11 11.79 18.02
CA ILE A 57 -8.50 11.45 16.74
C ILE A 57 -8.68 9.95 16.45
N PHE A 58 -8.69 9.59 15.17
CA PHE A 58 -8.83 8.22 14.70
C PHE A 58 -7.59 7.78 13.92
N THR A 59 -7.33 6.49 13.88
CA THR A 59 -6.21 5.89 13.14
C THR A 59 -6.17 6.40 11.70
N GLY A 60 -5.01 6.85 11.26
CA GLY A 60 -4.79 7.43 9.93
C GLY A 60 -5.22 8.89 9.77
N ALA A 61 -5.87 9.51 10.77
CA ALA A 61 -6.17 10.94 10.74
C ALA A 61 -4.91 11.77 10.95
N GLU A 62 -4.80 12.90 10.24
CA GLU A 62 -3.68 13.81 10.33
C GLU A 62 -3.61 14.46 11.72
N ILE A 63 -2.39 14.58 12.25
CA ILE A 63 -2.14 15.23 13.54
C ILE A 63 -2.36 16.74 13.40
N PRO A 64 -3.22 17.36 14.23
CA PRO A 64 -3.42 18.80 14.18
C PRO A 64 -2.16 19.57 14.57
N ALA A 65 -1.91 20.69 13.91
CA ALA A 65 -0.86 21.61 14.33
C ALA A 65 -1.06 22.01 15.81
N GLY A 66 -0.02 21.93 16.61
CA GLY A 66 -0.07 22.15 18.06
C GLY A 66 -0.19 20.88 18.91
N ALA A 67 -0.47 19.71 18.30
CA ALA A 67 -0.35 18.43 18.96
C ALA A 67 0.99 17.75 18.60
N ASP A 68 1.57 17.05 19.55
CA ASP A 68 2.83 16.31 19.39
C ASP A 68 2.75 14.87 19.92
N THR A 69 1.62 14.48 20.51
CA THR A 69 1.45 13.19 21.19
C THR A 69 0.02 12.68 21.00
N VAL A 70 -0.10 11.36 20.82
CA VAL A 70 -1.39 10.67 20.82
C VAL A 70 -1.39 9.60 21.90
N THR A 71 -2.49 9.51 22.65
CA THR A 71 -2.75 8.40 23.57
C THR A 71 -3.94 7.58 23.08
N MET A 72 -3.92 6.26 23.36
CA MET A 72 -5.01 5.36 22.99
C MET A 72 -6.27 5.70 23.80
N GLN A 73 -7.45 5.56 23.19
CA GLN A 73 -8.71 5.84 23.84
C GLN A 73 -8.94 4.98 25.10
N GLU A 74 -8.42 3.76 25.13
CA GLU A 74 -8.54 2.83 26.25
C GLU A 74 -7.83 3.32 27.52
N ASN A 75 -6.90 4.25 27.35
CA ASN A 75 -6.17 4.88 28.45
C ASN A 75 -6.80 6.21 28.90
N CYS A 76 -7.97 6.56 28.39
CA CYS A 76 -8.63 7.83 28.66
C CYS A 76 -10.03 7.65 29.20
N THR A 77 -10.46 8.61 30.02
CA THR A 77 -11.86 8.75 30.45
C THR A 77 -12.35 10.12 30.03
N GLU A 78 -13.50 10.22 29.38
CA GLU A 78 -14.13 11.48 28.98
C GLU A 78 -15.39 11.70 29.82
N GLU A 79 -15.42 12.76 30.59
CA GLU A 79 -16.56 13.14 31.43
C GLU A 79 -16.79 14.66 31.34
N GLY A 80 -18.03 15.05 31.05
CA GLY A 80 -18.41 16.47 30.97
C GLY A 80 -17.61 17.30 29.96
N GLY A 81 -17.08 16.68 28.89
CA GLY A 81 -16.26 17.35 27.89
C GLY A 81 -14.80 17.56 28.31
N VAL A 82 -14.37 16.97 29.42
CA VAL A 82 -12.97 16.92 29.86
C VAL A 82 -12.46 15.49 29.69
N VAL A 83 -11.28 15.36 29.12
CA VAL A 83 -10.59 14.09 28.94
C VAL A 83 -9.49 13.97 29.98
N THR A 84 -9.57 12.93 30.79
CA THR A 84 -8.50 12.52 31.72
C THR A 84 -7.66 11.44 31.04
N ILE A 85 -6.38 11.73 30.84
CA ILE A 85 -5.41 10.81 30.23
C ILE A 85 -4.76 10.01 31.34
N GLY A 86 -4.97 8.68 31.33
CA GLY A 86 -4.39 7.74 32.27
C GLY A 86 -3.16 7.02 31.70
N GLY A 87 -2.49 6.27 32.57
CA GLY A 87 -1.32 5.47 32.19
C GLY A 87 -0.04 6.26 31.99
N SER A 88 1.03 5.57 31.60
CA SER A 88 2.31 6.22 31.25
C SER A 88 2.28 6.65 29.79
N VAL A 89 2.22 7.93 29.52
CA VAL A 89 2.31 8.50 28.18
C VAL A 89 3.69 9.09 27.96
N THR A 90 4.29 8.79 26.81
CA THR A 90 5.58 9.36 26.39
C THR A 90 5.34 10.42 25.32
N ALA A 91 6.05 11.53 25.42
CA ALA A 91 6.01 12.58 24.38
C ALA A 91 6.35 12.00 23.00
N GLY A 92 5.58 12.37 22.00
CA GLY A 92 5.75 11.89 20.62
C GLY A 92 5.16 10.50 20.35
N ALA A 93 4.50 9.86 21.33
CA ALA A 93 3.96 8.52 21.18
C ALA A 93 2.81 8.45 20.15
N ASN A 94 2.68 7.29 19.51
CA ASN A 94 1.60 6.90 18.60
C ASN A 94 1.39 7.85 17.40
N ILE A 95 2.45 8.48 16.93
CA ILE A 95 2.46 9.27 15.69
C ILE A 95 3.32 8.58 14.64
N ARG A 96 2.74 8.31 13.48
CA ARG A 96 3.47 7.91 12.28
C ARG A 96 3.92 9.17 11.57
N ARG A 97 5.22 9.29 11.34
CA ARG A 97 5.81 10.50 10.77
C ARG A 97 5.63 10.54 9.25
N GLN A 98 5.48 11.76 8.73
CA GLN A 98 5.49 12.01 7.28
C GLN A 98 6.70 11.34 6.62
N GLY A 99 6.46 10.59 5.54
CA GLY A 99 7.53 9.91 4.80
C GLY A 99 8.18 8.75 5.55
N GLN A 100 7.58 8.24 6.61
CA GLN A 100 8.12 7.13 7.40
C GLN A 100 8.29 5.86 6.57
N ASP A 101 7.39 5.58 5.64
CA ASP A 101 7.42 4.39 4.80
C ASP A 101 8.12 4.66 3.47
N ILE A 102 7.80 5.81 2.82
CA ILE A 102 8.35 6.23 1.54
C ILE A 102 8.58 7.73 1.55
N GLN A 103 9.75 8.16 1.12
CA GLN A 103 10.07 9.57 0.98
C GLN A 103 9.97 10.02 -0.48
N SER A 104 9.45 11.21 -0.71
CA SER A 104 9.47 11.85 -2.03
C SER A 104 10.90 11.94 -2.55
N GLY A 105 11.11 11.58 -3.82
CA GLY A 105 12.43 11.47 -4.45
C GLY A 105 13.11 10.11 -4.31
N GLN A 106 12.57 9.19 -3.51
CA GLN A 106 13.10 7.84 -3.36
C GLN A 106 12.79 6.99 -4.60
N THR A 107 13.78 6.23 -5.08
CA THR A 107 13.54 5.19 -6.10
C THR A 107 12.79 4.03 -5.46
N ILE A 108 11.61 3.73 -5.99
CA ILE A 108 10.70 2.70 -5.48
C ILE A 108 10.89 1.38 -6.21
N LEU A 109 11.04 1.44 -7.53
CA LEU A 109 11.31 0.29 -8.38
C LEU A 109 12.34 0.67 -9.43
N ASN A 110 13.30 -0.22 -9.65
CA ASN A 110 14.26 -0.06 -10.74
C ASN A 110 13.66 -0.55 -12.07
N ALA A 111 14.14 0.01 -13.17
CA ALA A 111 13.84 -0.48 -14.52
C ALA A 111 14.11 -1.98 -14.64
N GLY A 112 13.23 -2.71 -15.31
CA GLY A 112 13.32 -4.17 -15.47
C GLY A 112 12.79 -4.99 -14.29
N THR A 113 12.32 -4.37 -13.22
CA THR A 113 11.68 -5.07 -12.11
C THR A 113 10.41 -5.78 -12.59
N LYS A 114 10.27 -7.07 -12.29
CA LYS A 114 9.04 -7.81 -12.56
C LYS A 114 7.93 -7.33 -11.63
N LEU A 115 6.82 -6.87 -12.22
CA LEU A 115 5.66 -6.39 -11.46
C LEU A 115 4.82 -7.58 -10.99
N ARG A 116 4.84 -7.85 -9.68
CA ARG A 116 3.98 -8.82 -8.97
C ARG A 116 2.91 -8.04 -8.20
N ALA A 117 2.07 -8.72 -7.47
CA ALA A 117 0.99 -8.09 -6.70
C ALA A 117 1.52 -7.03 -5.70
N GLN A 118 2.65 -7.31 -5.05
CA GLN A 118 3.25 -6.37 -4.09
C GLN A 118 3.80 -5.11 -4.77
N GLU A 119 4.42 -5.19 -5.93
CA GLU A 119 4.88 -4.02 -6.68
C GLU A 119 3.68 -3.19 -7.17
N MET A 120 2.58 -3.84 -7.56
CA MET A 120 1.33 -3.14 -7.91
C MET A 120 0.75 -2.38 -6.72
N GLY A 121 0.75 -3.00 -5.53
CA GLY A 121 0.33 -2.33 -4.29
C GLY A 121 1.22 -1.14 -3.94
N LEU A 122 2.53 -1.30 -4.10
CA LEU A 122 3.52 -0.25 -3.86
C LEU A 122 3.32 0.95 -4.80
N LEU A 123 3.14 0.71 -6.11
CA LEU A 123 2.84 1.75 -7.10
C LEU A 123 1.56 2.50 -6.75
N SER A 124 0.52 1.75 -6.36
CA SER A 124 -0.76 2.33 -5.97
C SER A 124 -0.65 3.22 -4.73
N SER A 125 0.21 2.86 -3.76
CA SER A 125 0.40 3.63 -2.53
C SER A 125 1.03 5.02 -2.76
N ILE A 126 1.74 5.20 -3.88
CA ILE A 126 2.31 6.49 -4.31
C ILE A 126 1.49 7.16 -5.42
N GLY A 127 0.27 6.68 -5.69
CA GLY A 127 -0.68 7.28 -6.63
C GLY A 127 -0.42 6.97 -8.10
N ILE A 128 0.45 6.03 -8.46
CA ILE A 128 0.73 5.65 -9.84
C ILE A 128 -0.33 4.67 -10.33
N LYS A 129 -1.09 5.08 -11.33
CA LYS A 129 -2.15 4.28 -11.96
C LYS A 129 -1.63 3.38 -13.07
N THR A 130 -0.68 3.86 -13.86
CA THR A 130 -0.16 3.18 -15.05
C THR A 130 1.35 3.30 -15.13
N VAL A 131 2.01 2.23 -15.59
CA VAL A 131 3.45 2.20 -15.86
C VAL A 131 3.70 1.60 -17.22
N GLU A 132 4.80 2.00 -17.86
CA GLU A 132 5.26 1.38 -19.09
C GLU A 132 5.94 0.06 -18.78
N VAL A 133 5.56 -0.98 -19.50
CA VAL A 133 6.12 -2.32 -19.36
C VAL A 133 6.57 -2.86 -20.71
N TYR A 134 7.51 -3.78 -20.71
CA TYR A 134 7.87 -4.50 -21.94
C TYR A 134 6.69 -5.33 -22.43
N GLN A 135 6.48 -5.35 -23.74
CA GLN A 135 5.53 -6.27 -24.35
C GLN A 135 5.99 -7.71 -24.17
N PRO A 136 5.09 -8.66 -23.88
CA PRO A 136 5.43 -10.07 -23.91
C PRO A 136 6.00 -10.46 -25.28
N LEU A 137 7.05 -11.27 -25.28
CA LEU A 137 7.60 -11.81 -26.49
C LEU A 137 6.57 -12.69 -27.19
N LYS A 138 6.44 -12.52 -28.51
CA LYS A 138 5.66 -13.41 -29.37
C LYS A 138 6.58 -14.52 -29.90
N ILE A 139 6.24 -15.75 -29.61
CA ILE A 139 7.00 -16.93 -30.02
C ILE A 139 6.19 -17.70 -31.06
N ALA A 140 6.63 -17.67 -32.31
CA ALA A 140 6.04 -18.50 -33.35
C ALA A 140 6.48 -19.94 -33.15
N LEU A 141 5.53 -20.87 -33.23
CA LEU A 141 5.79 -22.30 -33.24
C LEU A 141 5.08 -22.96 -34.43
N PHE A 142 5.71 -23.96 -35.01
CA PHE A 142 5.12 -24.81 -36.01
C PHE A 142 5.68 -26.23 -35.85
N SER A 143 4.92 -27.20 -36.26
CA SER A 143 5.33 -28.60 -36.21
C SER A 143 5.50 -29.13 -37.63
N THR A 144 6.50 -29.98 -37.84
CA THR A 144 6.75 -30.62 -39.15
C THR A 144 6.87 -32.11 -38.92
N GLY A 145 6.21 -32.90 -39.79
CA GLY A 145 6.22 -34.35 -39.77
C GLY A 145 4.96 -34.91 -40.38
N ASP A 146 5.08 -35.73 -41.41
CA ASP A 146 3.94 -36.35 -42.09
C ASP A 146 3.21 -37.33 -41.17
N GLU A 147 3.86 -37.77 -40.09
CA GLU A 147 3.31 -38.67 -39.08
C GLU A 147 2.43 -37.91 -38.04
N LEU A 148 2.48 -36.58 -37.99
CA LEU A 148 1.81 -35.81 -36.95
C LEU A 148 0.33 -35.58 -37.27
N VAL A 149 -0.51 -35.88 -36.30
CA VAL A 149 -1.97 -35.69 -36.37
C VAL A 149 -2.43 -34.86 -35.17
N GLU A 150 -3.38 -33.97 -35.38
CA GLU A 150 -3.93 -33.16 -34.27
C GLU A 150 -4.81 -34.05 -33.36
N PRO A 151 -4.77 -33.78 -32.04
CA PRO A 151 -5.66 -34.45 -31.10
C PRO A 151 -7.14 -34.24 -31.46
N GLY A 152 -7.89 -35.34 -31.54
CA GLY A 152 -9.29 -35.35 -31.96
C GLY A 152 -9.52 -36.00 -33.33
N ASP A 153 -8.51 -36.05 -34.17
CA ASP A 153 -8.56 -36.78 -35.44
C ASP A 153 -8.22 -38.26 -35.26
N THR A 154 -8.63 -39.10 -36.23
CA THR A 154 -8.38 -40.53 -36.17
C THR A 154 -6.96 -40.87 -36.69
N LEU A 155 -6.16 -41.55 -35.89
CA LEU A 155 -4.81 -42.01 -36.27
C LEU A 155 -4.87 -43.09 -37.34
N GLN A 156 -4.06 -42.95 -38.37
CA GLN A 156 -3.77 -44.00 -39.34
C GLN A 156 -2.50 -44.74 -38.93
N PRO A 157 -2.26 -45.96 -39.47
CA PRO A 157 -1.02 -46.66 -39.22
C PRO A 157 0.22 -45.82 -39.57
N GLY A 158 1.16 -45.73 -38.63
CA GLY A 158 2.36 -44.89 -38.76
C GLY A 158 2.23 -43.46 -38.29
N GLN A 159 1.04 -43.01 -37.84
CA GLN A 159 0.80 -41.66 -37.31
C GLN A 159 0.82 -41.61 -35.80
N ILE A 160 1.14 -40.43 -35.25
CA ILE A 160 1.14 -40.10 -33.81
C ILE A 160 0.47 -38.76 -33.60
N TYR A 161 -0.09 -38.53 -32.39
CA TYR A 161 -0.60 -37.24 -32.04
C TYR A 161 0.51 -36.22 -31.74
N ASN A 162 0.30 -34.98 -32.17
CA ASN A 162 1.20 -33.86 -31.94
C ASN A 162 1.09 -33.34 -30.50
N SER A 163 1.59 -34.11 -29.54
CA SER A 163 1.59 -33.72 -28.12
C SER A 163 2.56 -32.57 -27.80
N ASN A 164 3.65 -32.45 -28.57
CA ASN A 164 4.67 -31.42 -28.36
C ASN A 164 4.11 -30.00 -28.59
N ARG A 165 3.22 -29.82 -29.56
CA ARG A 165 2.57 -28.54 -29.84
C ARG A 165 1.86 -28.00 -28.60
N ALA A 166 1.01 -28.82 -27.99
CA ALA A 166 0.30 -28.43 -26.76
C ALA A 166 1.25 -28.16 -25.60
N THR A 167 2.29 -28.98 -25.43
CA THR A 167 3.31 -28.79 -24.40
C THR A 167 4.05 -27.45 -24.57
N LEU A 168 4.51 -27.14 -25.78
CA LEU A 168 5.25 -25.91 -26.07
C LEU A 168 4.38 -24.67 -25.90
N ILE A 169 3.11 -24.70 -26.33
CA ILE A 169 2.15 -23.63 -26.09
C ILE A 169 1.99 -23.37 -24.58
N GLY A 170 1.81 -24.44 -23.80
CA GLY A 170 1.70 -24.33 -22.33
C GLY A 170 2.96 -23.74 -21.67
N LEU A 171 4.14 -24.19 -22.14
CA LEU A 171 5.43 -23.63 -21.62
C LEU A 171 5.60 -22.16 -21.97
N ILE A 172 5.30 -21.74 -23.21
CA ILE A 172 5.36 -20.34 -23.64
C ILE A 172 4.46 -19.47 -22.75
N HIS A 173 3.22 -19.89 -22.51
CA HIS A 173 2.31 -19.19 -21.60
C HIS A 173 2.84 -19.13 -20.16
N SER A 174 3.39 -20.23 -19.65
CA SER A 174 3.93 -20.27 -18.27
C SER A 174 5.12 -19.35 -18.06
N LEU A 175 5.85 -19.02 -19.13
CA LEU A 175 6.94 -18.04 -19.13
C LEU A 175 6.44 -16.59 -19.32
N GLY A 176 5.13 -16.36 -19.42
CA GLY A 176 4.55 -15.04 -19.63
C GLY A 176 4.70 -14.51 -21.05
N MET A 177 4.95 -15.40 -22.03
CA MET A 177 5.07 -15.08 -23.44
C MET A 177 3.78 -15.40 -24.20
N SER A 178 3.64 -14.90 -25.43
CA SER A 178 2.47 -15.11 -26.28
C SER A 178 2.81 -16.06 -27.42
N PRO A 179 2.25 -17.28 -27.48
CA PRO A 179 2.47 -18.17 -28.60
C PRO A 179 1.73 -17.68 -29.86
N VAL A 180 2.37 -17.78 -30.99
CA VAL A 180 1.79 -17.63 -32.33
C VAL A 180 1.88 -19.00 -33.00
N ASP A 181 0.78 -19.71 -32.96
CA ASP A 181 0.69 -21.08 -33.48
C ASP A 181 0.50 -21.03 -35.00
N LEU A 182 1.43 -21.65 -35.73
CA LEU A 182 1.43 -21.68 -37.20
C LEU A 182 1.06 -23.07 -37.79
N GLY A 183 0.68 -24.03 -36.93
CA GLY A 183 0.30 -25.40 -37.34
C GLY A 183 1.37 -26.43 -37.13
#